data_cd97ecbf7deed1de7c2e76c6fe7fc50b
#
_entry.id   cd97ecbf7deed1de7c2e76c6fe7fc50b
#
_cell.length_a   1.000
_cell.length_b   1.000
_cell.length_c   1.000
_cell.angle_alpha   90.00
_cell.angle_beta   90.00
_cell.angle_gamma   90.00
#
_symmetry.space_group_name_H-M   'P 1'
#
loop_
_entity.id
_entity.type
_entity.pdbx_description
1 polymer ?
#
loop_
_entity_poly.entity_id
_entity_poly.type
_entity_poly.pdbx_seq_one_letter_code
_entity_poly.pdbx_strand_id
1 'polypeptide(L)'
;MTIKELYKLYQEHPCITTDSRDCPPGSIFLALKGESFNGNKFALQALEKGCAYAIVDESVTPSQPPRGEESSPSGDKRGVIIQVSDCLQTFKDLAREHRRQFHIPVIGITGTNGKTTTKELIAAVLQQKYNVLFTQGNFNNDVGVPKTLFRLTAEHDIAVIEMGASHPGDIKTLAETAEPTCGLITNVGRAHLQGFGSFKNVVKTKGELYDFLGRRGESLVFLNADNERLVDILPDNVWVAPYSTNPENVEGCTVGEVISCAPFLKFRWRESDTNLEDKNEELRVKNEESSADAGTLEPVWYEVQTQLIGSYNIDNMMAAIAVGLNFGVEPAAINAALEAYKPSNNRSQLTVTEKNHLVVDAYNANPSSMRAALDNFRLMDVKPKMAILGEMRELGNSSRKEHQKLVAQLAESNLDEVWLVGDEFTDLPATFRHFHDVEEVKAAISEHQPEGRYILIKGSNSTRLYQLPELL
;
A
#
# COMPACT_ATOMS: atom_id res chain seq x y z
N MET A 1 28.74 19.48 4.91
CA MET A 1 28.86 18.33 3.97
C MET A 1 27.65 18.36 3.03
N THR A 2 27.84 18.25 1.74
CA THR A 2 26.79 18.21 0.73
C THR A 2 26.20 16.79 0.62
N ILE A 3 25.01 16.65 0.07
CA ILE A 3 24.39 15.31 -0.15
C ILE A 3 25.26 14.41 -1.04
N LYS A 4 25.93 14.99 -2.05
CA LYS A 4 26.86 14.23 -2.91
C LYS A 4 28.08 13.71 -2.17
N GLU A 5 28.60 14.45 -1.20
CA GLU A 5 29.71 14.00 -0.34
C GLU A 5 29.24 12.91 0.63
N LEU A 6 28.04 13.04 1.22
CA LEU A 6 27.42 11.99 2.05
C LEU A 6 27.13 10.74 1.24
N TYR A 7 26.72 10.89 -0.02
CA TYR A 7 26.45 9.74 -0.89
C TYR A 7 27.73 8.95 -1.22
N LYS A 8 28.88 9.62 -1.37
CA LYS A 8 30.17 8.93 -1.52
C LYS A 8 30.50 8.09 -0.28
N LEU A 9 30.25 8.63 0.92
CA LEU A 9 30.42 7.85 2.14
C LEU A 9 29.47 6.65 2.18
N TYR A 10 28.23 6.82 1.72
CA TYR A 10 27.29 5.70 1.62
C TYR A 10 27.78 4.64 0.62
N GLN A 11 28.40 5.01 -0.49
CA GLN A 11 28.95 4.04 -1.44
C GLN A 11 30.10 3.20 -0.85
N GLU A 12 30.88 3.79 0.07
CA GLU A 12 31.94 3.07 0.81
C GLU A 12 31.37 2.24 1.97
N HIS A 13 30.22 2.65 2.52
CA HIS A 13 29.52 2.08 3.65
C HIS A 13 28.03 1.84 3.31
N PRO A 14 27.68 0.87 2.44
CA PRO A 14 26.34 0.77 1.82
C PRO A 14 25.28 0.17 2.76
N CYS A 15 25.34 0.55 4.04
CA CYS A 15 24.36 0.16 5.04
C CYS A 15 24.02 1.36 5.92
N ILE A 16 22.75 1.78 5.89
CA ILE A 16 22.21 2.80 6.79
C ILE A 16 21.28 2.15 7.79
N THR A 17 21.52 2.39 9.07
CA THR A 17 20.61 2.02 10.16
C THR A 17 20.05 3.25 10.86
N THR A 18 18.78 3.17 11.24
CA THR A 18 18.08 4.16 12.07
C THR A 18 17.75 3.59 13.45
N ASP A 19 18.17 2.34 13.73
CA ASP A 19 17.95 1.64 14.99
C ASP A 19 19.28 1.41 15.72
N SER A 20 19.49 2.11 16.82
CA SER A 20 20.71 1.99 17.63
C SER A 20 20.89 0.63 18.32
N ARG A 21 19.88 -0.25 18.26
CA ARG A 21 19.96 -1.64 18.74
C ARG A 21 20.57 -2.57 17.70
N ASP A 22 20.37 -2.25 16.41
CA ASP A 22 20.88 -2.97 15.25
C ASP A 22 21.87 -2.07 14.48
N CYS A 23 23.15 -2.24 14.78
CA CYS A 23 24.28 -1.47 14.25
C CYS A 23 25.27 -2.40 13.54
N PRO A 24 25.03 -2.79 12.28
CA PRO A 24 25.99 -3.62 11.55
C PRO A 24 27.37 -2.96 11.48
N PRO A 25 28.47 -3.73 11.65
CA PRO A 25 29.81 -3.18 11.59
C PRO A 25 30.08 -2.42 10.28
N GLY A 26 30.61 -1.20 10.41
CA GLY A 26 30.89 -0.32 9.28
C GLY A 26 29.67 0.42 8.70
N SER A 27 28.48 0.29 9.28
CA SER A 27 27.28 1.00 8.83
C SER A 27 27.30 2.51 9.16
N ILE A 28 26.36 3.23 8.59
CA ILE A 28 26.07 4.64 8.90
C ILE A 28 24.82 4.66 9.79
N PHE A 29 24.98 5.10 11.04
CA PHE A 29 23.82 5.37 11.91
C PHE A 29 23.24 6.75 11.60
N LEU A 30 21.93 6.84 11.39
CA LEU A 30 21.22 8.10 11.14
C LEU A 30 20.21 8.34 12.27
N ALA A 31 20.43 9.42 13.03
CA ALA A 31 19.74 9.73 14.27
C ALA A 31 18.38 10.39 14.03
N LEU A 32 17.34 9.60 13.72
CA LEU A 32 15.98 10.12 13.55
C LEU A 32 15.37 10.54 14.87
N LYS A 33 14.47 11.52 14.82
CA LYS A 33 13.59 11.93 15.92
C LYS A 33 12.15 11.51 15.64
N GLY A 34 11.46 11.07 16.67
CA GLY A 34 10.02 10.84 16.69
C GLY A 34 9.40 11.58 17.89
N GLU A 35 8.09 11.51 18.05
CA GLU A 35 7.37 12.20 19.14
C GLU A 35 7.88 11.83 20.54
N SER A 36 8.26 10.57 20.75
CA SER A 36 8.71 10.04 22.05
C SER A 36 10.18 9.60 22.04
N PHE A 37 10.92 9.81 20.96
CA PHE A 37 12.25 9.25 20.74
C PHE A 37 13.18 10.27 20.09
N ASN A 38 14.43 10.37 20.59
CA ASN A 38 15.48 11.20 20.02
C ASN A 38 16.71 10.34 19.75
N GLY A 39 16.96 10.02 18.46
CA GLY A 39 18.08 9.21 18.00
C GLY A 39 19.45 9.80 18.29
N ASN A 40 19.57 11.14 18.39
CA ASN A 40 20.85 11.81 18.68
C ASN A 40 21.51 11.33 19.99
N LYS A 41 20.68 10.96 20.98
CA LYS A 41 21.15 10.44 22.27
C LYS A 41 21.90 9.11 22.17
N PHE A 42 21.72 8.40 21.06
CA PHE A 42 22.28 7.05 20.83
C PHE A 42 23.45 7.07 19.82
N ALA A 43 23.84 8.24 19.31
CA ALA A 43 24.88 8.35 18.29
C ALA A 43 26.22 7.75 18.75
N LEU A 44 26.67 8.07 19.96
CA LEU A 44 27.91 7.52 20.52
C LEU A 44 27.82 6.00 20.72
N GLN A 45 26.70 5.53 21.24
CA GLN A 45 26.45 4.09 21.42
C GLN A 45 26.46 3.34 20.07
N ALA A 46 25.93 3.93 19.00
CA ALA A 46 25.98 3.33 17.66
C ALA A 46 27.40 3.21 17.14
N LEU A 47 28.24 4.22 17.37
CA LEU A 47 29.66 4.18 17.02
C LEU A 47 30.41 3.13 17.85
N GLU A 48 30.14 3.03 19.15
CA GLU A 48 30.71 1.99 20.03
C GLU A 48 30.34 0.58 19.58
N LYS A 49 29.14 0.40 19.01
CA LYS A 49 28.67 -0.89 18.45
C LYS A 49 29.26 -1.23 17.08
N GLY A 50 30.01 -0.30 16.47
CA GLY A 50 30.73 -0.57 15.22
C GLY A 50 30.24 0.20 14.00
N CYS A 51 29.28 1.15 14.12
CA CYS A 51 29.00 2.06 13.04
C CYS A 51 30.24 2.88 12.69
N ALA A 52 30.53 3.06 11.39
CA ALA A 52 31.63 3.89 10.92
C ALA A 52 31.33 5.40 11.07
N TYR A 53 30.07 5.76 10.89
CA TYR A 53 29.58 7.14 10.96
C TYR A 53 28.28 7.22 11.75
N ALA A 54 28.06 8.37 12.41
CA ALA A 54 26.79 8.75 13.00
C ALA A 54 26.38 10.13 12.47
N ILE A 55 25.27 10.20 11.73
CA ILE A 55 24.67 11.44 11.24
C ILE A 55 23.70 11.95 12.30
N VAL A 56 23.89 13.18 12.77
CA VAL A 56 23.12 13.80 13.87
C VAL A 56 22.67 15.21 13.49
N ASP A 57 21.55 15.69 14.03
CA ASP A 57 21.06 17.08 13.87
C ASP A 57 21.07 17.89 15.18
N GLU A 58 21.63 17.32 16.25
CA GLU A 58 21.92 18.00 17.51
C GLU A 58 23.40 17.84 17.86
N SER A 59 23.91 18.77 18.68
CA SER A 59 25.28 18.65 19.18
C SER A 59 25.39 17.46 20.13
N VAL A 60 26.20 16.50 19.77
CA VAL A 60 26.52 15.34 20.61
C VAL A 60 27.83 15.60 21.30
N THR A 61 27.78 15.90 22.60
CA THR A 61 29.00 16.05 23.41
C THR A 61 29.45 14.65 23.86
N PRO A 62 30.68 14.22 23.59
CA PRO A 62 31.21 13.00 24.19
C PRO A 62 31.13 13.12 25.71
N SER A 63 30.44 12.20 26.38
CA SER A 63 30.57 12.07 27.83
C SER A 63 32.05 11.84 28.14
N GLN A 64 32.63 12.62 29.07
CA GLN A 64 34.02 12.42 29.47
C GLN A 64 34.22 10.95 29.83
N PRO A 65 35.31 10.30 29.37
CA PRO A 65 35.61 8.96 29.81
C PRO A 65 35.75 8.94 31.34
N PRO A 66 35.30 7.89 32.02
CA PRO A 66 35.52 7.75 33.45
C PRO A 66 37.02 7.92 33.74
N ARG A 67 37.36 8.83 34.66
CA ARG A 67 38.71 9.08 35.07
C ARG A 67 39.34 7.75 35.57
N GLY A 68 40.24 7.19 34.81
CA GLY A 68 41.05 6.06 35.29
C GLY A 68 41.45 4.97 34.30
N GLU A 69 41.10 5.05 33.02
CA GLU A 69 41.66 4.08 32.07
C GLU A 69 42.67 4.74 31.13
N GLU A 70 43.91 4.32 31.26
CA GLU A 70 45.00 4.71 30.37
C GLU A 70 44.73 4.22 28.95
N SER A 71 44.96 5.10 27.97
CA SER A 71 44.85 4.86 26.54
C SER A 71 45.62 3.62 26.11
N SER A 72 44.92 2.55 25.72
CA SER A 72 45.56 1.39 25.04
C SER A 72 46.05 1.85 23.65
N PRO A 73 47.28 1.46 23.25
CA PRO A 73 47.85 1.81 21.95
C PRO A 73 47.45 0.80 20.86
N SER A 74 46.19 0.51 20.69
CA SER A 74 45.68 -0.20 19.52
C SER A 74 44.79 0.79 18.78
N GLY A 75 45.15 1.08 17.52
CA GLY A 75 44.53 2.10 16.68
C GLY A 75 43.01 1.97 16.53
N ASP A 76 42.33 2.46 17.51
CA ASP A 76 40.88 2.46 17.64
C ASP A 76 40.35 3.47 16.65
N LYS A 77 39.80 3.00 15.54
CA LYS A 77 39.04 3.83 14.59
C LYS A 77 37.73 4.22 15.28
N ARG A 78 37.80 5.25 16.14
CA ARG A 78 36.58 5.88 16.67
C ARG A 78 35.75 6.35 15.48
N GLY A 79 34.52 5.86 15.37
CA GLY A 79 33.62 6.30 14.31
C GLY A 79 33.42 7.82 14.30
N VAL A 80 33.02 8.38 13.16
CA VAL A 80 32.97 9.83 12.93
C VAL A 80 31.53 10.33 13.09
N ILE A 81 31.35 11.42 13.84
CA ILE A 81 30.06 12.14 13.92
C ILE A 81 30.00 13.18 12.79
N ILE A 82 28.90 13.17 12.05
CA ILE A 82 28.58 14.12 10.99
C ILE A 82 27.34 14.90 11.41
N GLN A 83 27.49 16.21 11.60
CA GLN A 83 26.36 17.07 11.94
C GLN A 83 25.69 17.62 10.68
N VAL A 84 24.35 17.52 10.63
CA VAL A 84 23.48 18.05 9.58
C VAL A 84 22.41 18.96 10.18
N SER A 85 21.67 19.68 9.36
CA SER A 85 20.57 20.54 9.82
C SER A 85 19.32 19.77 10.24
N ASP A 86 19.03 18.64 9.56
CA ASP A 86 17.86 17.81 9.76
C ASP A 86 18.17 16.39 9.28
N CYS A 87 18.13 15.42 10.19
CA CYS A 87 18.42 14.02 9.89
C CYS A 87 17.37 13.38 8.97
N LEU A 88 16.10 13.69 9.16
CA LEU A 88 15.04 13.11 8.34
C LEU A 88 15.10 13.64 6.89
N GLN A 89 15.31 14.95 6.73
CA GLN A 89 15.49 15.53 5.41
C GLN A 89 16.76 14.99 4.74
N THR A 90 17.86 14.86 5.48
CA THR A 90 19.12 14.27 4.97
C THR A 90 18.91 12.82 4.52
N PHE A 91 18.11 12.04 5.25
CA PHE A 91 17.78 10.67 4.90
C PHE A 91 17.00 10.58 3.58
N LYS A 92 15.99 11.44 3.40
CA LYS A 92 15.21 11.53 2.17
C LYS A 92 16.07 11.98 0.98
N ASP A 93 16.91 12.99 1.19
CA ASP A 93 17.77 13.52 0.13
C ASP A 93 18.85 12.50 -0.30
N LEU A 94 19.39 11.75 0.66
CA LEU A 94 20.37 10.70 0.39
C LEU A 94 19.73 9.51 -0.36
N ALA A 95 18.51 9.13 0.02
CA ALA A 95 17.74 8.10 -0.67
C ALA A 95 17.38 8.54 -2.10
N ARG A 96 17.01 9.82 -2.30
CA ARG A 96 16.77 10.39 -3.63
C ARG A 96 18.04 10.38 -4.49
N GLU A 97 19.19 10.75 -3.92
CA GLU A 97 20.47 10.68 -4.63
C GLU A 97 20.82 9.26 -5.03
N HIS A 98 20.57 8.28 -4.14
CA HIS A 98 20.73 6.86 -4.45
C HIS A 98 19.80 6.41 -5.58
N ARG A 99 18.50 6.78 -5.52
CA ARG A 99 17.51 6.47 -6.57
C ARG A 99 17.95 7.00 -7.94
N ARG A 100 18.57 8.17 -8.00
CA ARG A 100 19.03 8.83 -9.24
C ARG A 100 20.17 8.09 -9.95
N GLN A 101 20.85 7.18 -9.26
CA GLN A 101 21.89 6.35 -9.88
C GLN A 101 21.29 5.27 -10.81
N PHE A 102 19.98 5.01 -10.72
CA PHE A 102 19.29 3.97 -11.46
C PHE A 102 18.30 4.57 -12.45
N HIS A 103 18.51 4.31 -13.75
CA HIS A 103 17.65 4.83 -14.82
C HIS A 103 16.50 3.85 -15.14
N ILE A 104 15.84 3.35 -14.11
CA ILE A 104 14.72 2.41 -14.20
C ILE A 104 13.38 3.14 -14.02
N PRO A 105 12.28 2.60 -14.56
CA PRO A 105 10.94 3.06 -14.21
C PRO A 105 10.66 2.92 -12.72
N VAL A 106 10.02 3.93 -12.16
CA VAL A 106 9.53 3.94 -10.76
C VAL A 106 8.04 4.24 -10.78
N ILE A 107 7.24 3.29 -10.33
CA ILE A 107 5.80 3.38 -10.25
C ILE A 107 5.40 3.88 -8.87
N GLY A 108 4.85 5.09 -8.78
CA GLY A 108 4.31 5.65 -7.54
C GLY A 108 2.86 5.23 -7.33
N ILE A 109 2.53 4.71 -6.15
CA ILE A 109 1.17 4.28 -5.81
C ILE A 109 0.69 5.00 -4.56
N THR A 110 -0.42 5.71 -4.65
CA THR A 110 -1.14 6.23 -3.48
C THR A 110 -2.64 5.95 -3.57
N GLY A 111 -3.40 6.43 -2.61
CA GLY A 111 -4.85 6.28 -2.52
C GLY A 111 -5.32 6.11 -1.09
N THR A 112 -6.62 6.03 -0.91
CA THR A 112 -7.22 5.81 0.41
C THR A 112 -7.16 4.34 0.78
N ASN A 113 -7.75 3.49 -0.02
CA ASN A 113 -7.82 2.04 0.17
C ASN A 113 -7.13 1.30 -0.99
N GLY A 114 -6.78 0.03 -0.80
CA GLY A 114 -6.26 -0.83 -1.85
C GLY A 114 -4.78 -0.65 -2.20
N LYS A 115 -4.08 0.37 -1.72
CA LYS A 115 -2.66 0.65 -2.05
C LYS A 115 -1.75 -0.58 -1.97
N THR A 116 -1.73 -1.24 -0.83
CA THR A 116 -0.85 -2.39 -0.59
C THR A 116 -1.24 -3.59 -1.46
N THR A 117 -2.54 -3.87 -1.58
CA THR A 117 -3.04 -4.94 -2.46
C THR A 117 -2.66 -4.65 -3.91
N THR A 118 -2.91 -3.44 -4.40
CA THR A 118 -2.54 -3.03 -5.77
C THR A 118 -1.03 -3.10 -5.99
N LYS A 119 -0.22 -2.63 -5.04
CA LYS A 119 1.25 -2.74 -5.08
C LYS A 119 1.71 -4.20 -5.20
N GLU A 120 1.13 -5.09 -4.40
CA GLU A 120 1.50 -6.51 -4.42
C GLU A 120 1.07 -7.20 -5.70
N LEU A 121 -0.11 -6.89 -6.22
CA LEU A 121 -0.60 -7.39 -7.51
C LEU A 121 0.26 -6.88 -8.67
N ILE A 122 0.58 -5.59 -8.71
CA ILE A 122 1.48 -5.01 -9.72
C ILE A 122 2.85 -5.68 -9.65
N ALA A 123 3.41 -5.86 -8.44
CA ALA A 123 4.68 -6.53 -8.29
C ALA A 123 4.63 -7.98 -8.77
N ALA A 124 3.59 -8.75 -8.45
CA ALA A 124 3.41 -10.13 -8.89
C ALA A 124 3.30 -10.25 -10.42
N VAL A 125 2.58 -9.33 -11.06
CA VAL A 125 2.44 -9.27 -12.53
C VAL A 125 3.77 -8.89 -13.17
N LEU A 126 4.44 -7.84 -12.71
CA LEU A 126 5.70 -7.40 -13.29
C LEU A 126 6.84 -8.41 -13.08
N GLN A 127 6.83 -9.17 -11.99
CA GLN A 127 7.80 -10.24 -11.71
C GLN A 127 7.73 -11.41 -12.68
N GLN A 128 6.70 -11.49 -13.52
CA GLN A 128 6.67 -12.47 -14.63
C GLN A 128 7.72 -12.17 -15.71
N LYS A 129 8.24 -10.94 -15.74
CA LYS A 129 9.17 -10.48 -16.77
C LYS A 129 10.39 -9.74 -16.24
N TYR A 130 10.31 -9.12 -15.07
CA TYR A 130 11.29 -8.17 -14.53
C TYR A 130 11.74 -8.53 -13.12
N ASN A 131 12.94 -8.09 -12.75
CA ASN A 131 13.36 -8.06 -11.35
C ASN A 131 12.82 -6.79 -10.70
N VAL A 132 11.85 -6.93 -9.80
CA VAL A 132 11.05 -5.82 -9.27
C VAL A 132 11.42 -5.51 -7.83
N LEU A 133 11.88 -4.29 -7.57
CA LEU A 133 11.87 -3.74 -6.22
C LEU A 133 10.47 -3.25 -5.87
N PHE A 134 9.94 -3.60 -4.72
CA PHE A 134 8.67 -3.03 -4.24
C PHE A 134 8.69 -2.76 -2.73
N THR A 135 7.84 -1.83 -2.30
CA THR A 135 7.64 -1.49 -0.88
C THR A 135 7.21 -2.72 -0.10
N GLN A 136 7.96 -3.09 0.93
CA GLN A 136 7.62 -4.19 1.83
C GLN A 136 6.76 -3.69 2.99
N GLY A 137 5.82 -4.52 3.43
CA GLY A 137 4.93 -4.21 4.54
C GLY A 137 4.23 -2.85 4.35
N ASN A 138 4.36 -1.99 5.35
CA ASN A 138 3.80 -0.64 5.40
C ASN A 138 4.88 0.47 5.33
N PHE A 139 6.04 0.21 4.71
CA PHE A 139 7.11 1.20 4.56
C PHE A 139 6.77 2.27 3.52
N ASN A 140 5.65 2.96 3.72
CA ASN A 140 5.04 3.90 2.80
C ASN A 140 5.04 5.36 3.29
N ASN A 141 5.77 5.66 4.38
CA ASN A 141 5.92 6.99 4.96
C ASN A 141 7.31 7.58 4.69
N ASP A 142 7.61 8.74 5.27
CA ASP A 142 8.85 9.50 5.09
C ASP A 142 10.13 8.83 5.62
N VAL A 143 10.00 7.74 6.37
CA VAL A 143 11.12 6.85 6.75
C VAL A 143 11.12 5.58 5.91
N GLY A 144 9.95 5.03 5.61
CA GLY A 144 9.78 3.76 4.90
C GLY A 144 10.14 3.84 3.42
N VAL A 145 9.76 4.94 2.74
CA VAL A 145 10.12 5.15 1.33
C VAL A 145 11.64 5.25 1.15
N PRO A 146 12.40 6.05 1.90
CA PRO A 146 13.85 6.01 1.87
C PRO A 146 14.45 4.62 2.10
N LYS A 147 13.98 3.88 3.13
CA LYS A 147 14.43 2.50 3.39
C LYS A 147 14.19 1.57 2.19
N THR A 148 13.07 1.74 1.49
CA THR A 148 12.78 0.98 0.27
C THR A 148 13.75 1.35 -0.85
N LEU A 149 14.02 2.64 -1.06
CA LEU A 149 14.90 3.12 -2.12
C LEU A 149 16.36 2.66 -1.92
N PHE A 150 16.87 2.62 -0.69
CA PHE A 150 18.21 2.10 -0.40
C PHE A 150 18.40 0.61 -0.70
N ARG A 151 17.32 -0.12 -1.00
CA ARG A 151 17.38 -1.50 -1.48
C ARG A 151 17.54 -1.60 -3.01
N LEU A 152 17.49 -0.49 -3.75
CA LEU A 152 17.78 -0.48 -5.17
C LEU A 152 19.23 -0.93 -5.44
N THR A 153 19.36 -1.80 -6.43
CA THR A 153 20.63 -2.28 -6.96
C THR A 153 20.57 -2.28 -8.49
N ALA A 154 21.70 -2.49 -9.15
CA ALA A 154 21.77 -2.60 -10.61
C ALA A 154 21.01 -3.82 -11.18
N GLU A 155 20.57 -4.74 -10.34
CA GLU A 155 19.81 -5.92 -10.76
C GLU A 155 18.32 -5.62 -10.94
N HIS A 156 17.81 -4.53 -10.38
CA HIS A 156 16.39 -4.19 -10.46
C HIS A 156 16.08 -3.48 -11.79
N ASP A 157 15.04 -3.95 -12.47
CA ASP A 157 14.55 -3.39 -13.74
C ASP A 157 13.44 -2.34 -13.50
N ILE A 158 12.64 -2.51 -12.45
CA ILE A 158 11.49 -1.64 -12.12
C ILE A 158 11.37 -1.52 -10.60
N ALA A 159 10.90 -0.36 -10.12
CA ALA A 159 10.54 -0.16 -8.73
C ALA A 159 9.06 0.23 -8.56
N VAL A 160 8.38 -0.34 -7.54
CA VAL A 160 6.99 -0.05 -7.18
C VAL A 160 6.94 0.51 -5.76
N ILE A 161 6.66 1.80 -5.64
CA ILE A 161 6.77 2.55 -4.38
C ILE A 161 5.38 2.96 -3.88
N GLU A 162 4.96 2.36 -2.78
CA GLU A 162 3.73 2.73 -2.08
C GLU A 162 3.96 4.01 -1.27
N MET A 163 3.02 4.98 -1.38
CA MET A 163 3.06 6.27 -0.72
C MET A 163 1.80 6.47 0.13
N GLY A 164 2.00 6.45 1.45
CA GLY A 164 0.96 6.72 2.45
C GLY A 164 0.87 8.21 2.78
N ALA A 165 -0.29 8.67 3.24
CA ALA A 165 -0.44 10.02 3.75
C ALA A 165 -1.52 10.09 4.82
N SER A 166 -1.28 10.92 5.82
CA SER A 166 -2.19 11.30 6.90
C SER A 166 -2.38 12.83 7.00
N HIS A 167 -1.49 13.62 6.38
CA HIS A 167 -1.54 15.08 6.37
C HIS A 167 -1.32 15.64 4.95
N PRO A 168 -1.78 16.89 4.68
CA PRO A 168 -1.44 17.61 3.45
C PRO A 168 0.08 17.75 3.28
N GLY A 169 0.56 17.52 2.04
CA GLY A 169 1.98 17.60 1.69
C GLY A 169 2.76 16.28 1.84
N ASP A 170 2.18 15.26 2.47
CA ASP A 170 2.86 13.97 2.66
C ASP A 170 3.20 13.32 1.31
N ILE A 171 2.23 13.23 0.38
CA ILE A 171 2.46 12.60 -0.93
C ILE A 171 3.46 13.41 -1.75
N LYS A 172 3.39 14.75 -1.69
CA LYS A 172 4.38 15.61 -2.35
C LYS A 172 5.80 15.26 -1.89
N THR A 173 6.02 15.19 -0.57
CA THR A 173 7.32 14.85 0.01
C THR A 173 7.83 13.47 -0.43
N LEU A 174 6.94 12.47 -0.44
CA LEU A 174 7.27 11.11 -0.85
C LEU A 174 7.56 11.01 -2.35
N ALA A 175 6.78 11.71 -3.19
CA ALA A 175 7.00 11.78 -4.62
C ALA A 175 8.33 12.51 -4.96
N GLU A 176 8.64 13.60 -4.26
CA GLU A 176 9.93 14.31 -4.40
C GLU A 176 11.12 13.45 -3.93
N THR A 177 10.90 12.49 -3.02
CA THR A 177 11.93 11.55 -2.56
C THR A 177 12.14 10.40 -3.55
N ALA A 178 11.04 9.77 -4.01
CA ALA A 178 11.09 8.58 -4.88
C ALA A 178 11.27 8.93 -6.36
N GLU A 179 10.93 10.15 -6.78
CA GLU A 179 10.95 10.62 -8.18
C GLU A 179 10.30 9.60 -9.13
N PRO A 180 8.99 9.28 -8.96
CA PRO A 180 8.31 8.33 -9.83
C PRO A 180 8.27 8.81 -11.27
N THR A 181 8.35 7.87 -12.22
CA THR A 181 8.25 8.13 -13.67
C THR A 181 6.84 7.90 -14.18
N CYS A 182 6.06 7.10 -13.47
CA CYS A 182 4.66 6.84 -13.72
C CYS A 182 3.96 6.52 -12.39
N GLY A 183 2.64 6.42 -12.39
CA GLY A 183 1.96 6.10 -11.15
C GLY A 183 0.45 6.06 -11.26
N LEU A 184 -0.18 5.77 -10.11
CA LEU A 184 -1.63 5.72 -9.99
C LEU A 184 -2.12 6.11 -8.59
N ILE A 185 -3.37 6.54 -8.55
CA ILE A 185 -4.13 6.72 -7.32
C ILE A 185 -5.23 5.66 -7.33
N THR A 186 -5.22 4.72 -6.39
CA THR A 186 -6.20 3.63 -6.35
C THR A 186 -7.62 4.14 -6.20
N ASN A 187 -7.84 5.03 -5.26
CA ASN A 187 -9.11 5.73 -5.03
C ASN A 187 -8.94 6.89 -4.04
N VAL A 188 -9.97 7.74 -3.95
CA VAL A 188 -10.10 8.78 -2.93
C VAL A 188 -11.36 8.54 -2.10
N GLY A 189 -11.18 8.34 -0.80
CA GLY A 189 -12.24 8.01 0.15
C GLY A 189 -12.09 8.75 1.48
N ARG A 190 -13.05 8.58 2.38
CA ARG A 190 -13.01 9.19 3.71
C ARG A 190 -12.12 8.38 4.64
N ALA A 191 -10.88 8.83 4.84
CA ALA A 191 -9.92 8.27 5.79
C ALA A 191 -9.03 9.37 6.34
N HIS A 192 -8.43 9.16 7.51
CA HIS A 192 -7.51 10.08 8.20
C HIS A 192 -8.07 11.52 8.31
N LEU A 193 -9.40 11.66 8.50
CA LEU A 193 -10.07 12.96 8.49
C LEU A 193 -9.56 13.89 9.60
N GLN A 194 -9.02 13.35 10.67
CA GLN A 194 -8.40 14.13 11.73
C GLN A 194 -7.15 14.87 11.22
N GLY A 195 -6.26 14.21 10.49
CA GLY A 195 -5.03 14.81 9.96
C GLY A 195 -5.28 15.69 8.74
N PHE A 196 -6.19 15.30 7.85
CA PHE A 196 -6.53 16.09 6.65
C PHE A 196 -7.49 17.24 6.93
N GLY A 197 -8.27 17.20 8.01
CA GLY A 197 -9.29 18.18 8.35
C GLY A 197 -10.54 18.14 7.47
N SER A 198 -10.45 17.75 6.19
CA SER A 198 -11.58 17.67 5.28
C SER A 198 -11.38 16.62 4.18
N PHE A 199 -12.48 16.14 3.60
CA PHE A 199 -12.43 15.25 2.43
C PHE A 199 -11.79 15.93 1.20
N LYS A 200 -12.00 17.25 1.00
CA LYS A 200 -11.35 18.01 -0.06
C LYS A 200 -9.82 17.97 0.06
N ASN A 201 -9.30 18.04 1.27
CA ASN A 201 -7.85 17.91 1.49
C ASN A 201 -7.35 16.49 1.24
N VAL A 202 -8.15 15.44 1.50
CA VAL A 202 -7.79 14.06 1.10
C VAL A 202 -7.59 13.98 -0.41
N VAL A 203 -8.56 14.47 -1.19
CA VAL A 203 -8.47 14.49 -2.67
C VAL A 203 -7.23 15.27 -3.11
N LYS A 204 -7.04 16.50 -2.59
CA LYS A 204 -5.89 17.35 -2.93
C LYS A 204 -4.56 16.66 -2.61
N THR A 205 -4.43 16.06 -1.41
CA THR A 205 -3.17 15.42 -1.00
C THR A 205 -2.86 14.18 -1.85
N LYS A 206 -3.88 13.36 -2.19
CA LYS A 206 -3.64 12.23 -3.09
C LYS A 206 -3.27 12.71 -4.49
N GLY A 207 -3.89 13.81 -4.97
CA GLY A 207 -3.57 14.47 -6.23
C GLY A 207 -2.14 15.00 -6.33
N GLU A 208 -1.43 15.20 -5.23
CA GLU A 208 -0.02 15.63 -5.22
C GLU A 208 0.90 14.66 -6.01
N LEU A 209 0.53 13.38 -6.14
CA LEU A 209 1.24 12.45 -7.03
C LEU A 209 1.04 12.83 -8.50
N TYR A 210 -0.19 13.13 -8.92
CA TYR A 210 -0.49 13.56 -10.28
C TYR A 210 0.16 14.92 -10.58
N ASP A 211 0.13 15.84 -9.61
CA ASP A 211 0.83 17.12 -9.72
C ASP A 211 2.34 16.95 -9.93
N PHE A 212 2.95 15.96 -9.26
CA PHE A 212 4.37 15.65 -9.43
C PHE A 212 4.65 15.10 -10.84
N LEU A 213 3.85 14.13 -11.30
CA LEU A 213 3.98 13.52 -12.61
C LEU A 213 3.76 14.55 -13.73
N GLY A 214 2.75 15.42 -13.60
CA GLY A 214 2.50 16.51 -14.54
C GLY A 214 3.67 17.50 -14.62
N ARG A 215 4.26 17.88 -13.48
CA ARG A 215 5.45 18.78 -13.49
C ARG A 215 6.69 18.14 -14.11
N ARG A 216 6.83 16.84 -13.98
CA ARG A 216 7.93 16.10 -14.61
C ARG A 216 7.81 16.12 -16.14
N GLY A 217 6.58 16.07 -16.68
CA GLY A 217 6.31 15.87 -18.10
C GLY A 217 6.62 14.45 -18.58
N GLU A 218 6.10 14.07 -19.73
CA GLU A 218 6.30 12.73 -20.33
C GLU A 218 6.10 11.55 -19.37
N SER A 219 5.22 11.74 -18.39
CA SER A 219 4.91 10.75 -17.37
C SER A 219 3.61 10.03 -17.71
N LEU A 220 3.49 8.76 -17.29
CA LEU A 220 2.31 7.93 -17.51
C LEU A 220 1.48 7.80 -16.23
N VAL A 221 0.18 8.02 -16.34
CA VAL A 221 -0.80 7.80 -15.29
C VAL A 221 -1.68 6.61 -15.65
N PHE A 222 -1.73 5.59 -14.78
CA PHE A 222 -2.72 4.52 -14.87
C PHE A 222 -3.98 4.98 -14.16
N LEU A 223 -5.05 5.19 -14.93
CA LEU A 223 -6.25 5.88 -14.45
C LEU A 223 -7.44 4.93 -14.34
N ASN A 224 -8.05 4.86 -13.15
CA ASN A 224 -9.39 4.30 -13.01
C ASN A 224 -10.40 5.30 -13.61
N ALA A 225 -10.89 5.02 -14.82
CA ALA A 225 -11.79 5.90 -15.57
C ALA A 225 -13.20 5.98 -14.96
N ASP A 226 -13.58 5.02 -14.10
CA ASP A 226 -14.85 5.02 -13.38
C ASP A 226 -14.85 5.98 -12.17
N ASN A 227 -13.69 6.50 -11.80
CA ASN A 227 -13.56 7.40 -10.67
C ASN A 227 -13.51 8.86 -11.14
N GLU A 228 -14.67 9.51 -11.27
CA GLU A 228 -14.81 10.91 -11.73
C GLU A 228 -13.83 11.86 -11.02
N ARG A 229 -13.59 11.67 -9.70
CA ARG A 229 -12.69 12.55 -8.94
C ARG A 229 -11.23 12.39 -9.34
N LEU A 230 -10.81 11.20 -9.80
CA LEU A 230 -9.47 11.00 -10.32
C LEU A 230 -9.33 11.60 -11.72
N VAL A 231 -10.39 11.52 -12.51
CA VAL A 231 -10.48 12.18 -13.81
C VAL A 231 -10.41 13.71 -13.64
N ASP A 232 -11.17 14.28 -12.69
CA ASP A 232 -11.23 15.74 -12.43
C ASP A 232 -9.86 16.34 -12.00
N ILE A 233 -9.00 15.56 -11.40
CA ILE A 233 -7.68 16.04 -10.90
C ILE A 233 -6.50 15.62 -11.80
N LEU A 234 -6.80 15.03 -12.96
CA LEU A 234 -5.75 14.58 -13.89
C LEU A 234 -5.11 15.79 -14.59
N PRO A 235 -3.78 15.91 -14.62
CA PRO A 235 -3.10 16.97 -15.40
C PRO A 235 -3.22 16.75 -16.91
N ASP A 236 -3.30 17.83 -17.69
CA ASP A 236 -3.42 17.77 -19.15
C ASP A 236 -2.15 17.27 -19.87
N ASN A 237 -1.01 17.28 -19.18
CA ASN A 237 0.32 17.03 -19.77
C ASN A 237 0.94 15.69 -19.35
N VAL A 238 0.11 14.68 -19.13
CA VAL A 238 0.52 13.31 -18.85
C VAL A 238 -0.05 12.34 -19.88
N TRP A 239 0.65 11.25 -20.14
CA TRP A 239 0.09 10.12 -20.87
C TRP A 239 -0.86 9.35 -19.94
N VAL A 240 -1.92 8.78 -20.49
CA VAL A 240 -2.94 8.06 -19.70
C VAL A 240 -3.11 6.65 -20.24
N ALA A 241 -3.02 5.67 -19.35
CA ALA A 241 -3.45 4.30 -19.58
C ALA A 241 -4.71 4.04 -18.74
N PRO A 242 -5.90 4.23 -19.30
CA PRO A 242 -7.14 4.10 -18.56
C PRO A 242 -7.56 2.63 -18.44
N TYR A 243 -8.17 2.31 -17.29
CA TYR A 243 -8.86 1.04 -17.07
C TYR A 243 -10.24 1.30 -16.44
N SER A 244 -11.17 0.41 -16.69
CA SER A 244 -12.57 0.54 -16.25
C SER A 244 -13.17 -0.81 -15.87
N THR A 245 -14.14 -0.79 -14.99
CA THR A 245 -15.01 -1.92 -14.67
C THR A 245 -16.44 -1.69 -15.16
N ASN A 246 -16.69 -0.54 -15.77
CA ASN A 246 -17.95 -0.22 -16.43
C ASN A 246 -17.85 -0.58 -17.93
N PRO A 247 -18.67 -1.53 -18.42
CA PRO A 247 -18.65 -1.94 -19.82
C PRO A 247 -19.05 -0.83 -20.81
N GLU A 248 -19.62 0.27 -20.32
CA GLU A 248 -19.94 1.45 -21.15
C GLU A 248 -18.70 2.34 -21.42
N ASN A 249 -17.66 2.25 -20.60
CA ASN A 249 -16.40 3.00 -20.75
C ASN A 249 -15.39 2.20 -21.62
N VAL A 250 -15.76 1.89 -22.85
CA VAL A 250 -15.01 0.93 -23.68
C VAL A 250 -13.89 1.57 -24.47
N GLU A 251 -14.08 2.81 -24.94
CA GLU A 251 -13.14 3.48 -25.85
C GLU A 251 -11.82 3.79 -25.14
N GLY A 252 -10.72 3.21 -25.62
CA GLY A 252 -9.39 3.42 -25.10
C GLY A 252 -9.08 2.75 -23.74
N CYS A 253 -10.05 2.07 -23.11
CA CYS A 253 -9.89 1.47 -21.78
C CYS A 253 -9.60 -0.03 -21.84
N THR A 254 -8.72 -0.51 -20.95
CA THR A 254 -8.69 -1.93 -20.57
C THR A 254 -9.90 -2.18 -19.66
N VAL A 255 -10.79 -3.07 -20.07
CA VAL A 255 -12.09 -3.27 -19.41
C VAL A 255 -12.15 -4.58 -18.66
N GLY A 256 -12.69 -4.57 -17.43
CA GLY A 256 -12.93 -5.75 -16.60
C GLY A 256 -14.37 -5.86 -16.16
N GLU A 257 -14.87 -7.09 -16.01
CA GLU A 257 -16.22 -7.39 -15.55
C GLU A 257 -16.21 -8.48 -14.47
N VAL A 258 -16.92 -8.26 -13.38
CA VAL A 258 -17.10 -9.30 -12.36
C VAL A 258 -18.04 -10.39 -12.88
N ILE A 259 -17.58 -11.63 -12.86
CA ILE A 259 -18.42 -12.81 -13.17
C ILE A 259 -19.11 -13.29 -11.90
N SER A 260 -18.34 -13.44 -10.80
CA SER A 260 -18.86 -13.87 -9.50
C SER A 260 -17.92 -13.50 -8.36
N CYS A 261 -18.43 -13.55 -7.13
CA CYS A 261 -17.63 -13.34 -5.91
C CYS A 261 -18.17 -14.20 -4.76
N ALA A 262 -17.99 -15.54 -4.85
CA ALA A 262 -18.54 -16.49 -3.88
C ALA A 262 -17.58 -17.67 -3.61
N PRO A 263 -16.69 -17.62 -2.61
CA PRO A 263 -16.27 -16.45 -1.85
C PRO A 263 -15.23 -15.59 -2.57
N PHE A 264 -14.52 -16.15 -3.55
CA PHE A 264 -13.44 -15.51 -4.26
C PHE A 264 -13.94 -14.77 -5.50
N LEU A 265 -13.28 -13.65 -5.80
CA LEU A 265 -13.54 -12.87 -7.00
C LEU A 265 -13.14 -13.67 -8.24
N LYS A 266 -14.12 -13.89 -9.13
CA LYS A 266 -13.92 -14.33 -10.51
C LYS A 266 -14.34 -13.19 -11.42
N PHE A 267 -13.50 -12.84 -12.37
CA PHE A 267 -13.76 -11.76 -13.32
C PHE A 267 -13.20 -12.11 -14.70
N ARG A 268 -13.57 -11.32 -15.71
CA ARG A 268 -12.96 -11.35 -17.03
C ARG A 268 -12.50 -9.96 -17.41
N TRP A 269 -11.52 -9.89 -18.29
CA TRP A 269 -10.99 -8.63 -18.79
C TRP A 269 -10.59 -8.73 -20.26
N ARG A 270 -10.49 -7.59 -20.94
CA ARG A 270 -10.00 -7.47 -22.30
C ARG A 270 -9.13 -6.22 -22.46
N GLU A 271 -8.25 -6.26 -23.46
CA GLU A 271 -7.43 -5.11 -23.84
C GLU A 271 -8.31 -4.00 -24.42
N SER A 272 -7.76 -2.78 -24.44
CA SER A 272 -8.35 -1.61 -25.12
C SER A 272 -8.50 -1.84 -26.63
N ASP A 273 -9.57 -1.35 -27.19
CA ASP A 273 -9.83 -1.48 -28.64
C ASP A 273 -8.78 -0.75 -29.50
N THR A 274 -8.16 0.32 -29.00
CA THR A 274 -7.08 1.04 -29.68
C THR A 274 -5.82 0.17 -29.82
N ASN A 275 -5.50 -0.66 -28.82
CA ASN A 275 -4.39 -1.61 -28.92
C ASN A 275 -4.68 -2.75 -29.90
N LEU A 276 -5.96 -3.07 -30.16
CA LEU A 276 -6.38 -4.07 -31.14
C LEU A 276 -6.25 -3.54 -32.56
N GLU A 277 -6.48 -2.26 -32.80
CA GLU A 277 -6.31 -1.63 -34.12
C GLU A 277 -4.83 -1.63 -34.54
N ASP A 278 -3.91 -1.25 -33.63
CA ASP A 278 -2.47 -1.27 -33.89
C ASP A 278 -1.95 -2.70 -34.15
N LYS A 279 -2.37 -3.67 -33.33
CA LYS A 279 -2.04 -5.10 -33.55
C LYS A 279 -2.62 -5.64 -34.86
N ASN A 280 -3.82 -5.20 -35.25
CA ASN A 280 -4.46 -5.58 -36.50
C ASN A 280 -3.72 -4.96 -37.71
N GLU A 281 -3.20 -3.75 -37.60
CA GLU A 281 -2.40 -3.10 -38.62
C GLU A 281 -1.04 -3.82 -38.81
N GLU A 282 -0.36 -4.21 -37.73
CA GLU A 282 0.85 -5.07 -37.80
C GLU A 282 0.56 -6.45 -38.39
N LEU A 283 -0.60 -7.05 -38.08
CA LEU A 283 -1.02 -8.33 -38.66
C LEU A 283 -1.42 -8.20 -40.15
N ARG A 284 -2.05 -7.07 -40.53
CA ARG A 284 -2.37 -6.76 -41.94
C ARG A 284 -1.10 -6.58 -42.77
N VAL A 285 -0.10 -5.88 -42.26
CA VAL A 285 1.19 -5.71 -42.94
C VAL A 285 1.92 -7.02 -43.12
N LYS A 286 1.72 -8.00 -42.22
CA LYS A 286 2.31 -9.36 -42.37
C LYS A 286 1.53 -10.30 -43.31
N ASN A 287 0.26 -9.99 -43.60
CA ASN A 287 -0.66 -10.87 -44.36
C ASN A 287 -1.13 -10.29 -45.72
N GLU A 288 -0.40 -9.36 -46.34
CA GLU A 288 -0.78 -8.78 -47.63
C GLU A 288 -0.97 -9.79 -48.81
N GLU A 289 -0.88 -11.10 -48.56
CA GLU A 289 -1.10 -12.13 -49.58
C GLU A 289 -2.42 -12.93 -49.47
N SER A 290 -3.35 -12.60 -48.52
CA SER A 290 -4.65 -13.28 -48.48
C SER A 290 -5.80 -12.30 -48.33
N SER A 291 -6.41 -12.02 -49.49
CA SER A 291 -7.70 -11.38 -49.55
C SER A 291 -8.80 -12.27 -49.01
N ALA A 292 -9.47 -11.89 -47.95
CA ALA A 292 -10.92 -12.05 -47.76
C ALA A 292 -11.33 -11.73 -46.30
N ASP A 293 -12.32 -10.93 -46.19
CA ASP A 293 -13.18 -10.71 -44.99
C ASP A 293 -12.47 -10.18 -43.73
N ALA A 294 -12.25 -8.88 -43.68
CA ALA A 294 -11.98 -8.17 -42.43
C ALA A 294 -13.26 -8.11 -41.59
N GLY A 295 -13.71 -9.27 -41.11
CA GLY A 295 -14.67 -9.34 -40.00
C GLY A 295 -14.06 -8.63 -38.79
N THR A 296 -14.80 -7.73 -38.15
CA THR A 296 -14.45 -7.17 -36.84
C THR A 296 -14.10 -8.36 -35.93
N LEU A 297 -12.83 -8.53 -35.60
CA LEU A 297 -12.41 -9.55 -34.65
C LEU A 297 -13.11 -9.26 -33.32
N GLU A 298 -13.91 -10.20 -32.85
CA GLU A 298 -14.50 -10.07 -31.52
C GLU A 298 -13.39 -9.90 -30.47
N PRO A 299 -13.54 -8.99 -29.50
CA PRO A 299 -12.53 -8.77 -28.49
C PRO A 299 -12.27 -10.06 -27.67
N VAL A 300 -11.00 -10.41 -27.49
CA VAL A 300 -10.60 -11.58 -26.71
C VAL A 300 -10.77 -11.27 -25.23
N TRP A 301 -11.63 -12.06 -24.56
CA TRP A 301 -11.81 -11.99 -23.11
C TRP A 301 -10.94 -13.02 -22.40
N TYR A 302 -10.24 -12.56 -21.36
CA TYR A 302 -9.43 -13.37 -20.48
C TYR A 302 -10.15 -13.55 -19.14
N GLU A 303 -10.44 -14.78 -18.73
CA GLU A 303 -11.02 -15.06 -17.40
C GLU A 303 -9.94 -15.30 -16.36
N VAL A 304 -10.19 -14.83 -15.14
CA VAL A 304 -9.28 -14.95 -13.99
C VAL A 304 -10.08 -15.39 -12.77
N GLN A 305 -9.65 -16.50 -12.15
CA GLN A 305 -10.16 -16.96 -10.86
C GLN A 305 -9.15 -16.61 -9.77
N THR A 306 -9.47 -15.62 -8.94
CA THR A 306 -8.55 -15.14 -7.91
C THR A 306 -8.70 -15.88 -6.58
N GLN A 307 -7.81 -15.58 -5.63
CA GLN A 307 -7.91 -15.99 -4.23
C GLN A 307 -8.24 -14.78 -3.31
N LEU A 308 -8.71 -13.67 -3.89
CA LEU A 308 -9.15 -12.48 -3.16
C LEU A 308 -10.65 -12.50 -2.93
N ILE A 309 -11.07 -12.09 -1.74
CA ILE A 309 -12.46 -11.87 -1.38
C ILE A 309 -12.83 -10.42 -1.65
N GLY A 310 -14.03 -10.21 -2.19
CA GLY A 310 -14.61 -8.89 -2.38
C GLY A 310 -14.50 -8.39 -3.82
N SER A 311 -15.66 -8.10 -4.39
CA SER A 311 -15.78 -7.54 -5.76
C SER A 311 -15.05 -6.21 -5.92
N TYR A 312 -14.91 -5.43 -4.83
CA TYR A 312 -14.13 -4.19 -4.82
C TYR A 312 -12.64 -4.36 -5.16
N ASN A 313 -12.12 -5.60 -5.12
CA ASN A 313 -10.74 -5.87 -5.54
C ASN A 313 -10.57 -5.89 -7.05
N ILE A 314 -11.64 -5.86 -7.84
CA ILE A 314 -11.52 -5.79 -9.30
C ILE A 314 -10.74 -4.54 -9.74
N ASP A 315 -10.96 -3.38 -9.10
CA ASP A 315 -10.21 -2.16 -9.40
C ASP A 315 -8.70 -2.35 -9.19
N ASN A 316 -8.31 -3.07 -8.11
CA ASN A 316 -6.91 -3.38 -7.82
C ASN A 316 -6.32 -4.33 -8.87
N MET A 317 -7.10 -5.32 -9.34
CA MET A 317 -6.72 -6.25 -10.41
C MET A 317 -6.56 -5.50 -11.74
N MET A 318 -7.53 -4.65 -12.10
CA MET A 318 -7.49 -3.89 -13.35
C MET A 318 -6.31 -2.92 -13.40
N ALA A 319 -5.97 -2.29 -12.27
CA ALA A 319 -4.75 -1.49 -12.17
C ALA A 319 -3.49 -2.31 -12.45
N ALA A 320 -3.40 -3.54 -11.91
CA ALA A 320 -2.26 -4.41 -12.14
C ALA A 320 -2.18 -4.91 -13.58
N ILE A 321 -3.32 -5.20 -14.21
CA ILE A 321 -3.44 -5.57 -15.63
C ILE A 321 -2.96 -4.42 -16.51
N ALA A 322 -3.50 -3.19 -16.30
CA ALA A 322 -3.11 -2.02 -17.09
C ALA A 322 -1.62 -1.73 -16.99
N VAL A 323 -1.02 -1.85 -15.79
CA VAL A 323 0.43 -1.74 -15.60
C VAL A 323 1.15 -2.86 -16.33
N GLY A 324 0.75 -4.12 -16.16
CA GLY A 324 1.39 -5.28 -16.82
C GLY A 324 1.44 -5.15 -18.34
N LEU A 325 0.31 -4.80 -18.95
CA LEU A 325 0.20 -4.59 -20.40
C LEU A 325 1.13 -3.47 -20.89
N ASN A 326 1.16 -2.33 -20.19
CA ASN A 326 2.04 -1.22 -20.57
C ASN A 326 3.54 -1.55 -20.47
N PHE A 327 3.92 -2.44 -19.55
CA PHE A 327 5.28 -2.95 -19.46
C PHE A 327 5.51 -4.23 -20.29
N GLY A 328 4.56 -4.60 -21.15
CA GLY A 328 4.69 -5.71 -22.10
C GLY A 328 4.77 -7.09 -21.43
N VAL A 329 4.06 -7.27 -20.32
CA VAL A 329 3.82 -8.60 -19.76
C VAL A 329 2.68 -9.24 -20.54
N GLU A 330 2.90 -10.47 -21.02
CA GLU A 330 1.91 -11.18 -21.82
C GLU A 330 0.61 -11.48 -21.04
N PRO A 331 -0.58 -11.40 -21.66
CA PRO A 331 -1.87 -11.63 -20.99
C PRO A 331 -1.94 -12.95 -20.20
N ALA A 332 -1.39 -14.03 -20.74
CA ALA A 332 -1.36 -15.32 -20.06
C ALA A 332 -0.52 -15.29 -18.77
N ALA A 333 0.60 -14.57 -18.78
CA ALA A 333 1.46 -14.40 -17.61
C ALA A 333 0.81 -13.47 -16.56
N ILE A 334 0.10 -12.42 -17.01
CA ILE A 334 -0.71 -11.56 -16.13
C ILE A 334 -1.75 -12.41 -15.40
N ASN A 335 -2.54 -13.21 -16.12
CA ASN A 335 -3.55 -14.08 -15.51
C ASN A 335 -2.94 -15.06 -14.51
N ALA A 336 -1.87 -15.76 -14.89
CA ALA A 336 -1.20 -16.71 -14.01
C ALA A 336 -0.72 -16.05 -12.70
N ALA A 337 -0.19 -14.80 -12.78
CA ALA A 337 0.24 -14.05 -11.60
C ALA A 337 -0.94 -13.68 -10.68
N LEU A 338 -2.06 -13.23 -11.26
CA LEU A 338 -3.26 -12.83 -10.51
C LEU A 338 -3.95 -14.02 -9.86
N GLU A 339 -4.00 -15.17 -10.52
CA GLU A 339 -4.56 -16.43 -9.98
C GLU A 339 -3.71 -17.03 -8.86
N ALA A 340 -2.38 -16.93 -9.00
CA ALA A 340 -1.44 -17.41 -8.00
C ALA A 340 -1.33 -16.51 -6.76
N TYR A 341 -1.75 -15.23 -6.87
CA TYR A 341 -1.60 -14.27 -5.79
C TYR A 341 -2.46 -14.66 -4.58
N LYS A 342 -1.80 -14.79 -3.42
CA LYS A 342 -2.44 -15.02 -2.13
C LYS A 342 -2.30 -13.77 -1.26
N PRO A 343 -3.43 -13.21 -0.78
CA PRO A 343 -3.36 -12.07 0.13
C PRO A 343 -2.64 -12.48 1.42
N SER A 344 -1.78 -11.59 1.89
CA SER A 344 -1.09 -11.69 3.16
C SER A 344 -1.45 -10.48 4.04
N ASN A 345 -0.96 -10.42 5.26
CA ASN A 345 -1.10 -9.24 6.13
C ASN A 345 -2.55 -8.90 6.55
N ASN A 346 -3.41 -9.91 6.75
CA ASN A 346 -4.79 -9.73 7.23
C ASN A 346 -5.62 -8.75 6.38
N ARG A 347 -5.49 -8.83 5.05
CA ARG A 347 -6.24 -8.01 4.09
C ARG A 347 -7.07 -8.89 3.17
N SER A 348 -8.39 -8.82 3.29
CA SER A 348 -9.36 -9.59 2.46
C SER A 348 -9.01 -11.08 2.32
N GLN A 349 -8.51 -11.68 3.41
CA GLN A 349 -8.03 -13.05 3.45
C GLN A 349 -9.12 -14.00 3.94
N LEU A 350 -9.34 -15.12 3.23
CA LEU A 350 -10.14 -16.23 3.74
C LEU A 350 -9.23 -17.18 4.53
N THR A 351 -9.56 -17.37 5.80
CA THR A 351 -8.95 -18.38 6.66
C THR A 351 -10.00 -19.39 7.03
N VAL A 352 -9.80 -20.64 6.67
CA VAL A 352 -10.68 -21.76 7.07
C VAL A 352 -10.05 -22.42 8.28
N THR A 353 -10.74 -22.37 9.40
CA THR A 353 -10.36 -23.06 10.63
C THR A 353 -11.13 -24.39 10.71
N GLU A 354 -10.88 -25.19 11.74
CA GLU A 354 -11.65 -26.42 11.98
C GLU A 354 -13.14 -26.16 12.22
N LYS A 355 -13.49 -24.95 12.69
CA LYS A 355 -14.83 -24.58 13.12
C LYS A 355 -15.52 -23.55 12.25
N ASN A 356 -14.76 -22.64 11.62
CA ASN A 356 -15.34 -21.48 10.98
C ASN A 356 -14.63 -21.09 9.66
N HIS A 357 -15.31 -20.25 8.88
CA HIS A 357 -14.74 -19.58 7.71
C HIS A 357 -14.57 -18.10 8.04
N LEU A 358 -13.33 -17.63 8.16
CA LEU A 358 -13.02 -16.28 8.61
C LEU A 358 -12.63 -15.40 7.43
N VAL A 359 -13.36 -14.30 7.23
CA VAL A 359 -12.98 -13.21 6.31
C VAL A 359 -12.21 -12.18 7.14
N VAL A 360 -10.86 -12.26 7.10
CA VAL A 360 -9.99 -11.43 7.92
C VAL A 360 -9.55 -10.20 7.14
N ASP A 361 -9.95 -9.02 7.61
CA ASP A 361 -9.53 -7.69 7.10
C ASP A 361 -9.27 -6.73 8.27
N ALA A 362 -8.39 -7.15 9.19
CA ALA A 362 -8.13 -6.50 10.46
C ALA A 362 -6.84 -5.66 10.49
N TYR A 363 -6.34 -5.22 9.33
CA TYR A 363 -5.17 -4.36 9.25
C TYR A 363 -5.51 -2.90 9.53
N ASN A 364 -6.59 -2.36 8.94
CA ASN A 364 -7.07 -1.01 9.17
C ASN A 364 -8.55 -0.89 8.82
N ALA A 365 -9.22 0.10 9.43
CA ALA A 365 -10.62 0.40 9.18
C ALA A 365 -10.87 1.90 9.02
N ASN A 366 -11.66 2.23 7.99
CA ASN A 366 -12.20 3.56 7.77
C ASN A 366 -13.62 3.43 7.19
N PRO A 367 -14.44 4.51 7.16
CA PRO A 367 -15.83 4.42 6.71
C PRO A 367 -16.03 3.80 5.33
N SER A 368 -15.12 4.10 4.38
CA SER A 368 -15.22 3.56 3.02
C SER A 368 -14.91 2.07 2.96
N SER A 369 -13.84 1.63 3.66
CA SER A 369 -13.44 0.21 3.66
C SER A 369 -14.39 -0.66 4.50
N MET A 370 -14.95 -0.13 5.58
CA MET A 370 -15.97 -0.82 6.37
C MET A 370 -17.22 -1.11 5.55
N ARG A 371 -17.72 -0.06 4.86
CA ARG A 371 -18.88 -0.20 3.99
C ARG A 371 -18.65 -1.25 2.90
N ALA A 372 -17.54 -1.15 2.17
CA ALA A 372 -17.21 -2.07 1.09
C ALA A 372 -17.13 -3.53 1.57
N ALA A 373 -16.51 -3.77 2.75
CA ALA A 373 -16.43 -5.10 3.34
C ALA A 373 -17.79 -5.66 3.74
N LEU A 374 -18.65 -4.83 4.36
CA LEU A 374 -20.01 -5.24 4.74
C LEU A 374 -20.91 -5.50 3.53
N ASP A 375 -20.88 -4.61 2.53
CA ASP A 375 -21.67 -4.78 1.31
C ASP A 375 -21.28 -6.08 0.60
N ASN A 376 -19.99 -6.36 0.49
CA ASN A 376 -19.52 -7.62 -0.07
C ASN A 376 -19.95 -8.84 0.79
N PHE A 377 -19.75 -8.78 2.10
CA PHE A 377 -20.10 -9.88 3.00
C PHE A 377 -21.59 -10.17 3.00
N ARG A 378 -22.43 -9.13 2.84
CA ARG A 378 -23.88 -9.26 2.67
C ARG A 378 -24.25 -10.01 1.40
N LEU A 379 -23.54 -9.74 0.29
CA LEU A 379 -23.80 -10.36 -1.03
C LEU A 379 -23.29 -11.79 -1.15
N MET A 380 -22.39 -12.25 -0.27
CA MET A 380 -21.95 -13.65 -0.28
C MET A 380 -23.13 -14.57 0.02
N ASP A 381 -23.32 -15.61 -0.81
CA ASP A 381 -24.38 -16.62 -0.61
C ASP A 381 -23.93 -17.72 0.36
N VAL A 382 -23.80 -17.34 1.64
CA VAL A 382 -23.33 -18.21 2.73
C VAL A 382 -24.11 -17.94 4.01
N LYS A 383 -24.29 -18.95 4.86
CA LYS A 383 -24.98 -18.87 6.17
C LYS A 383 -24.45 -19.92 7.14
N PRO A 384 -24.52 -19.69 8.45
CA PRO A 384 -24.87 -18.41 9.11
C PRO A 384 -23.73 -17.39 9.02
N LYS A 385 -24.07 -16.09 9.05
CA LYS A 385 -23.15 -14.96 8.95
C LYS A 385 -22.99 -14.24 10.28
N MET A 386 -21.74 -13.97 10.67
CA MET A 386 -21.41 -13.18 11.86
C MET A 386 -20.43 -12.07 11.50
N ALA A 387 -20.52 -10.94 12.17
CA ALA A 387 -19.52 -9.87 12.05
C ALA A 387 -18.90 -9.53 13.42
N ILE A 388 -17.57 -9.44 13.48
CA ILE A 388 -16.80 -8.92 14.62
C ILE A 388 -16.10 -7.68 14.13
N LEU A 389 -16.61 -6.49 14.51
CA LEU A 389 -16.15 -5.22 13.96
C LEU A 389 -15.57 -4.34 15.05
N GLY A 390 -14.35 -3.88 14.85
CA GLY A 390 -13.67 -2.92 15.71
C GLY A 390 -13.91 -1.48 15.27
N GLU A 391 -13.74 -0.56 16.20
CA GLU A 391 -13.89 0.88 15.94
C GLU A 391 -12.91 1.38 14.87
N MET A 392 -13.32 2.47 14.22
CA MET A 392 -12.53 3.18 13.23
C MET A 392 -11.80 4.35 13.89
N ARG A 393 -10.47 4.37 13.76
CA ARG A 393 -9.63 5.44 14.31
C ARG A 393 -9.42 6.59 13.32
N GLU A 394 -8.83 7.70 13.80
CA GLU A 394 -8.40 8.85 13.00
C GLU A 394 -9.55 9.62 12.31
N LEU A 395 -10.76 9.52 12.85
CA LEU A 395 -11.95 10.22 12.34
C LEU A 395 -12.17 11.59 12.97
N GLY A 396 -11.50 11.88 14.10
CA GLY A 396 -11.67 13.14 14.84
C GLY A 396 -13.15 13.42 15.17
N ASN A 397 -13.60 14.63 14.96
CA ASN A 397 -14.99 15.05 15.26
C ASN A 397 -16.06 14.30 14.45
N SER A 398 -15.68 13.54 13.41
CA SER A 398 -16.60 12.74 12.60
C SER A 398 -16.84 11.34 13.18
N SER A 399 -16.08 10.91 14.21
CA SER A 399 -16.08 9.54 14.72
C SER A 399 -17.47 9.05 15.07
N ARG A 400 -18.16 9.72 15.97
CA ARG A 400 -19.51 9.35 16.41
C ARG A 400 -20.49 9.19 15.23
N LYS A 401 -20.48 10.15 14.29
CA LYS A 401 -21.38 10.13 13.14
C LYS A 401 -21.12 8.95 12.19
N GLU A 402 -19.85 8.62 11.95
CA GLU A 402 -19.49 7.52 11.05
C GLU A 402 -19.73 6.16 11.72
N HIS A 403 -19.53 6.02 13.04
CA HIS A 403 -19.91 4.81 13.77
C HIS A 403 -21.43 4.60 13.82
N GLN A 404 -22.22 5.66 14.03
CA GLN A 404 -23.69 5.58 13.98
C GLN A 404 -24.20 5.12 12.61
N LYS A 405 -23.59 5.61 11.49
CA LYS A 405 -23.93 5.13 10.14
C LYS A 405 -23.62 3.67 9.95
N LEU A 406 -22.47 3.21 10.50
CA LEU A 406 -22.09 1.80 10.45
C LEU A 406 -23.08 0.92 11.20
N VAL A 407 -23.50 1.34 12.41
CA VAL A 407 -24.51 0.64 13.21
C VAL A 407 -25.84 0.55 12.47
N ALA A 408 -26.28 1.65 11.83
CA ALA A 408 -27.51 1.65 11.01
C ALA A 408 -27.40 0.66 9.82
N GLN A 409 -26.28 0.64 9.10
CA GLN A 409 -26.01 -0.31 8.02
C GLN A 409 -26.03 -1.76 8.50
N LEU A 410 -25.46 -2.03 9.68
CA LEU A 410 -25.46 -3.37 10.29
C LEU A 410 -26.87 -3.82 10.66
N ALA A 411 -27.70 -2.95 11.19
CA ALA A 411 -29.10 -3.25 11.53
C ALA A 411 -29.91 -3.69 10.27
N GLU A 412 -29.54 -3.19 9.08
CA GLU A 412 -30.16 -3.55 7.80
C GLU A 412 -29.49 -4.75 7.10
N SER A 413 -28.41 -5.32 7.66
CA SER A 413 -27.54 -6.26 6.94
C SER A 413 -27.97 -7.73 7.01
N ASN A 414 -29.03 -8.08 7.75
CA ASN A 414 -29.50 -9.47 7.96
C ASN A 414 -28.37 -10.45 8.38
N LEU A 415 -27.49 -10.01 9.26
CA LEU A 415 -26.45 -10.85 9.88
C LEU A 415 -27.07 -11.61 11.06
N ASP A 416 -26.67 -12.87 11.24
CA ASP A 416 -27.19 -13.71 12.33
C ASP A 416 -26.65 -13.27 13.69
N GLU A 417 -25.42 -12.68 13.73
CA GLU A 417 -24.81 -12.18 14.95
C GLU A 417 -23.85 -11.01 14.64
N VAL A 418 -23.83 -10.00 15.51
CA VAL A 418 -22.97 -8.81 15.41
C VAL A 418 -22.30 -8.53 16.75
N TRP A 419 -20.96 -8.51 16.72
CA TRP A 419 -20.10 -8.11 17.84
C TRP A 419 -19.37 -6.82 17.48
N LEU A 420 -19.46 -5.81 18.34
CA LEU A 420 -18.81 -4.52 18.16
C LEU A 420 -17.77 -4.30 19.27
N VAL A 421 -16.59 -3.84 18.90
CA VAL A 421 -15.43 -3.73 19.80
C VAL A 421 -14.86 -2.31 19.79
N GLY A 422 -14.89 -1.66 20.95
CA GLY A 422 -14.42 -0.29 21.17
C GLY A 422 -15.50 0.66 21.66
N ASP A 423 -15.08 1.71 22.34
CA ASP A 423 -15.97 2.65 23.06
C ASP A 423 -16.65 3.68 22.14
N GLU A 424 -16.25 3.77 20.88
CA GLU A 424 -16.86 4.67 19.88
C GLU A 424 -18.26 4.20 19.43
N PHE A 425 -18.62 2.95 19.72
CA PHE A 425 -19.94 2.41 19.40
C PHE A 425 -20.95 2.75 20.52
N THR A 426 -21.95 3.53 20.17
CA THR A 426 -23.03 3.98 21.08
C THR A 426 -24.40 3.75 20.47
N ASP A 427 -25.44 3.80 21.29
CA ASP A 427 -26.85 3.69 20.87
C ASP A 427 -27.13 2.39 20.07
N LEU A 428 -26.67 1.25 20.59
CA LEU A 428 -26.69 -0.03 19.90
C LEU A 428 -28.06 -0.73 20.00
N PRO A 429 -28.51 -1.47 18.94
CA PRO A 429 -29.59 -2.41 19.03
C PRO A 429 -29.33 -3.49 20.10
N ALA A 430 -30.35 -3.91 20.84
CA ALA A 430 -30.23 -4.92 21.89
C ALA A 430 -29.76 -6.30 21.39
N THR A 431 -29.83 -6.52 20.07
CA THR A 431 -29.36 -7.75 19.40
C THR A 431 -27.86 -7.77 19.15
N PHE A 432 -27.17 -6.61 19.29
CA PHE A 432 -25.73 -6.52 19.08
C PHE A 432 -25.00 -6.71 20.41
N ARG A 433 -23.92 -7.49 20.38
CA ARG A 433 -23.02 -7.58 21.55
C ARG A 433 -21.95 -6.49 21.45
N HIS A 434 -21.69 -5.84 22.56
CA HIS A 434 -20.66 -4.80 22.67
C HIS A 434 -19.56 -5.22 23.65
N PHE A 435 -18.33 -4.95 23.26
CA PHE A 435 -17.11 -5.24 24.02
C PHE A 435 -16.23 -3.98 24.05
N HIS A 436 -15.59 -3.70 25.16
CA HIS A 436 -14.68 -2.56 25.27
C HIS A 436 -13.38 -2.81 24.47
N ASP A 437 -12.86 -4.02 24.49
CA ASP A 437 -11.60 -4.38 23.83
C ASP A 437 -11.58 -5.84 23.36
N VAL A 438 -10.46 -6.23 22.77
CA VAL A 438 -10.25 -7.58 22.24
C VAL A 438 -10.17 -8.65 23.35
N GLU A 439 -9.75 -8.28 24.57
CA GLU A 439 -9.62 -9.24 25.67
C GLU A 439 -11.00 -9.69 26.17
N GLU A 440 -12.00 -8.80 26.20
CA GLU A 440 -13.39 -9.17 26.48
C GLU A 440 -13.96 -10.10 25.37
N VAL A 441 -13.60 -9.83 24.10
CA VAL A 441 -13.99 -10.75 23.00
C VAL A 441 -13.37 -12.13 23.16
N LYS A 442 -12.09 -12.22 23.53
CA LYS A 442 -11.41 -13.50 23.78
C LYS A 442 -12.04 -14.26 24.94
N ALA A 443 -12.41 -13.56 26.01
CA ALA A 443 -13.13 -14.17 27.14
C ALA A 443 -14.48 -14.75 26.67
N ALA A 444 -15.26 -13.96 25.91
CA ALA A 444 -16.54 -14.42 25.37
C ALA A 444 -16.40 -15.63 24.41
N ILE A 445 -15.36 -15.68 23.58
CA ILE A 445 -15.05 -16.84 22.73
C ILE A 445 -14.68 -18.06 23.59
N SER A 446 -13.91 -17.86 24.67
CA SER A 446 -13.54 -18.95 25.58
C SER A 446 -14.73 -19.54 26.33
N GLU A 447 -15.73 -18.72 26.66
CA GLU A 447 -16.98 -19.17 27.30
C GLU A 447 -17.92 -19.87 26.30
N HIS A 448 -18.04 -19.33 25.11
CA HIS A 448 -18.91 -19.84 24.07
C HIS A 448 -18.35 -19.53 22.69
N GLN A 449 -17.59 -20.48 22.13
CA GLN A 449 -16.96 -20.34 20.81
C GLN A 449 -17.99 -20.41 19.69
N PRO A 450 -18.05 -19.43 18.78
CA PRO A 450 -18.85 -19.53 17.56
C PRO A 450 -18.40 -20.73 16.71
N GLU A 451 -19.34 -21.50 16.17
CA GLU A 451 -19.06 -22.67 15.31
C GLU A 451 -19.94 -22.68 14.07
N GLY A 452 -19.42 -23.22 12.96
CA GLY A 452 -20.13 -23.40 11.70
C GLY A 452 -20.48 -22.10 11.00
N ARG A 453 -19.73 -21.01 11.22
CA ARG A 453 -20.09 -19.66 10.75
C ARG A 453 -19.11 -19.12 9.71
N TYR A 454 -19.64 -18.24 8.88
CA TYR A 454 -18.83 -17.26 8.14
C TYR A 454 -18.70 -16.00 8.99
N ILE A 455 -17.47 -15.60 9.33
CA ILE A 455 -17.20 -14.50 10.27
C ILE A 455 -16.37 -13.42 9.57
N LEU A 456 -16.95 -12.22 9.42
CA LEU A 456 -16.19 -11.03 9.00
C LEU A 456 -15.49 -10.41 10.21
N ILE A 457 -14.15 -10.34 10.18
CA ILE A 457 -13.33 -9.70 11.22
C ILE A 457 -12.68 -8.47 10.62
N LYS A 458 -13.12 -7.26 11.06
CA LYS A 458 -12.58 -6.00 10.56
C LYS A 458 -12.54 -4.92 11.64
N GLY A 459 -11.42 -4.18 11.70
CA GLY A 459 -11.23 -3.09 12.65
C GLY A 459 -9.93 -2.33 12.39
N SER A 460 -9.73 -1.24 13.10
CA SER A 460 -8.45 -0.55 13.13
C SER A 460 -7.39 -1.43 13.81
N ASN A 461 -6.13 -1.29 13.41
CA ASN A 461 -5.04 -2.10 13.98
C ASN A 461 -4.96 -2.01 15.53
N SER A 462 -5.31 -0.86 16.09
CA SER A 462 -5.33 -0.63 17.54
C SER A 462 -6.36 -1.49 18.29
N THR A 463 -7.42 -1.97 17.62
CA THR A 463 -8.42 -2.88 18.22
C THR A 463 -7.91 -4.31 18.35
N ARG A 464 -6.76 -4.64 17.72
CA ARG A 464 -6.05 -5.93 17.76
C ARG A 464 -6.88 -7.14 17.37
N LEU A 465 -7.95 -6.96 16.59
CA LEU A 465 -8.83 -8.06 16.15
C LEU A 465 -8.10 -9.11 15.31
N TYR A 466 -6.92 -8.79 14.77
CA TYR A 466 -6.04 -9.75 14.10
C TYR A 466 -5.56 -10.92 14.98
N GLN A 467 -5.79 -10.85 16.30
CA GLN A 467 -5.49 -11.93 17.25
C GLN A 467 -6.60 -12.98 17.37
N LEU A 468 -7.81 -12.69 16.85
CA LEU A 468 -8.98 -13.57 17.00
C LEU A 468 -8.96 -14.81 16.08
N PRO A 469 -8.38 -14.80 14.87
CA PRO A 469 -8.41 -15.97 13.98
C PRO A 469 -7.89 -17.27 14.58
N GLU A 470 -6.92 -17.21 15.48
CA GLU A 470 -6.36 -18.38 16.16
C GLU A 470 -7.30 -18.98 17.22
N LEU A 471 -8.34 -18.23 17.63
CA LEU A 471 -9.31 -18.64 18.66
C LEU A 471 -10.67 -19.06 18.08
N LEU A 472 -10.89 -18.83 16.79
CA LEU A 472 -12.14 -19.04 16.08
C LEU A 472 -12.02 -20.21 15.07
#